data_92059785cdf9148b57feae630ef08ed9
#
_entry.id   92059785cdf9148b57feae630ef08ed9
#
_cell.length_a   1.000
_cell.length_b   1.000
_cell.length_c   1.000
_cell.angle_alpha   90.00
_cell.angle_beta   90.00
_cell.angle_gamma   90.00
#
_symmetry.space_group_name_H-M   'P 1'
#
loop_
_entity.id
_entity.type
_entity.pdbx_description
1 polymer ?
#
loop_
_entity_poly.entity_id
_entity_poly.type
_entity_poly.pdbx_seq_one_letter_code
_entity_poly.pdbx_strand_id
1 'polypeptide(L)'
;INHILNSDKHLNKNVSIYGWVRTFRANRFIALNDGSCLNNIQCVVDFEKTEQEILKKITTGAALNIKGKVVESQGSQQSIEIMVDKCEILGGSNPEVYPIQPKKHSFEFLRENAHLRTRTNTFSAVMRIRSNLSFAIHEYFKKNGFYYVHTPIITASDAEGAGEQFRVSTLDMKNPPLNNYGQ
;
A
#
# COMPACT_ATOMS: atom_id res chain seq x y z
N ILE A 1 1.64 12.67 -0.99
CA ILE A 1 1.61 12.97 0.47
C ILE A 1 3.03 13.17 0.99
N ASN A 2 3.96 12.25 0.71
CA ASN A 2 5.34 12.36 1.20
C ASN A 2 6.01 13.71 0.86
N HIS A 3 5.86 14.19 -0.38
CA HIS A 3 6.42 15.48 -0.81
C HIS A 3 5.82 16.67 -0.07
N ILE A 4 4.54 16.59 0.28
CA ILE A 4 3.85 17.67 1.01
C ILE A 4 4.33 17.69 2.47
N LEU A 5 4.44 16.53 3.11
CA LEU A 5 4.87 16.42 4.50
C LEU A 5 6.34 16.80 4.75
N ASN A 6 7.20 16.68 3.74
CA ASN A 6 8.65 16.91 3.88
C ASN A 6 9.15 18.17 3.17
N SER A 7 8.25 19.12 2.85
CA SER A 7 8.63 20.35 2.14
C SER A 7 7.67 21.50 2.42
N ASP A 8 8.23 22.60 2.90
CA ASP A 8 7.46 23.84 3.15
C ASP A 8 6.99 24.54 1.87
N LYS A 9 7.45 24.05 0.68
CA LYS A 9 7.09 24.61 -0.62
C LYS A 9 5.60 24.56 -0.92
N HIS A 10 4.85 23.70 -0.24
CA HIS A 10 3.42 23.50 -0.43
C HIS A 10 2.56 24.32 0.54
N LEU A 11 3.14 24.91 1.56
CA LEU A 11 2.42 25.74 2.54
C LEU A 11 1.67 26.86 1.82
N ASN A 12 0.43 27.08 2.21
CA ASN A 12 -0.50 28.03 1.63
C ASN A 12 -0.89 27.83 0.15
N LYS A 13 -0.53 26.67 -0.44
CA LYS A 13 -0.90 26.32 -1.81
C LYS A 13 -2.07 25.36 -1.85
N ASN A 14 -2.85 25.45 -2.93
CA ASN A 14 -3.87 24.47 -3.23
C ASN A 14 -3.22 23.22 -3.84
N VAL A 15 -3.66 22.07 -3.35
CA VAL A 15 -3.19 20.75 -3.78
C VAL A 15 -4.37 19.84 -4.10
N SER A 16 -4.11 18.84 -4.93
CA SER A 16 -5.01 17.71 -5.13
C SER A 16 -4.26 16.45 -4.74
N ILE A 17 -4.80 15.69 -3.80
CA ILE A 17 -4.20 14.46 -3.30
C ILE A 17 -5.17 13.30 -3.40
N TYR A 18 -4.60 12.12 -3.61
CA TYR A 18 -5.31 10.85 -3.69
C TYR A 18 -4.81 9.94 -2.59
N GLY A 19 -5.68 9.13 -2.03
CA GLY A 19 -5.26 8.16 -1.00
C GLY A 19 -6.42 7.40 -0.39
N TRP A 20 -6.07 6.54 0.55
CA TRP A 20 -7.02 5.76 1.32
C TRP A 20 -7.19 6.32 2.71
N VAL A 21 -8.44 6.33 3.17
CA VAL A 21 -8.79 6.72 4.52
C VAL A 21 -8.23 5.70 5.52
N ARG A 22 -7.42 6.18 6.45
CA ARG A 22 -6.93 5.40 7.58
C ARG A 22 -7.87 5.50 8.78
N THR A 23 -8.31 6.72 9.06
CA THR A 23 -9.32 7.03 10.08
C THR A 23 -10.12 8.25 9.66
N PHE A 24 -11.37 8.30 10.07
CA PHE A 24 -12.22 9.49 10.01
C PHE A 24 -12.82 9.73 11.39
N ARG A 25 -12.55 10.89 11.98
CA ARG A 25 -12.91 11.20 13.36
C ARG A 25 -13.72 12.48 13.43
N ALA A 26 -14.72 12.49 14.34
CA ALA A 26 -15.58 13.64 14.63
C ALA A 26 -16.22 14.25 13.36
N ASN A 27 -16.47 13.46 12.32
CA ASN A 27 -16.96 13.92 11.00
C ASN A 27 -16.15 15.08 10.40
N ARG A 28 -14.91 15.28 10.84
CA ARG A 28 -14.07 16.42 10.49
C ARG A 28 -12.65 16.06 10.08
N PHE A 29 -12.02 15.09 10.76
CA PHE A 29 -10.59 14.81 10.59
C PHE A 29 -10.38 13.50 9.85
N ILE A 30 -9.94 13.58 8.59
CA ILE A 30 -9.55 12.44 7.78
C ILE A 30 -8.03 12.26 7.90
N ALA A 31 -7.57 11.08 8.33
CA ALA A 31 -6.19 10.67 8.15
C ALA A 31 -6.07 9.94 6.81
N LEU A 32 -5.41 10.55 5.83
CA LEU A 32 -5.26 10.01 4.47
C LEU A 32 -3.82 9.55 4.23
N ASN A 33 -3.68 8.39 3.58
CA ASN A 33 -2.39 7.82 3.19
C ASN A 33 -2.42 7.34 1.74
N ASP A 34 -1.41 7.69 0.95
CA ASP A 34 -1.24 7.29 -0.46
C ASP A 34 -0.20 6.18 -0.65
N GLY A 35 0.37 5.66 0.43
CA GLY A 35 1.44 4.68 0.39
C GLY A 35 2.84 5.26 0.14
N SER A 36 2.99 6.56 -0.14
CA SER A 36 4.30 7.18 -0.39
C SER A 36 5.19 7.29 0.85
N CYS A 37 4.60 7.30 2.05
CA CYS A 37 5.29 7.29 3.34
C CYS A 37 4.47 6.55 4.42
N LEU A 38 5.07 6.38 5.60
CA LEU A 38 4.37 5.77 6.74
C LEU A 38 3.36 6.72 7.39
N ASN A 39 3.65 8.02 7.34
CA ASN A 39 2.82 9.04 7.95
C ASN A 39 1.56 9.29 7.11
N ASN A 40 0.50 9.66 7.80
CA ASN A 40 -0.73 10.12 7.16
C ASN A 40 -0.72 11.65 7.10
N ILE A 41 -1.41 12.22 6.11
CA ILE A 41 -1.73 13.64 6.16
C ILE A 41 -3.13 13.82 6.73
N GLN A 42 -3.31 14.79 7.63
CA GLN A 42 -4.62 15.16 8.13
C GLN A 42 -5.30 16.08 7.12
N CYS A 43 -6.54 15.76 6.79
CA CYS A 43 -7.41 16.60 6.00
C CYS A 43 -8.59 17.01 6.87
N VAL A 44 -8.83 18.30 6.97
CA VAL A 44 -9.88 18.89 7.80
C VAL A 44 -11.07 19.26 6.92
N VAL A 45 -12.17 18.53 7.13
CA VAL A 45 -13.41 18.73 6.38
C VAL A 45 -14.31 19.69 7.15
N ASP A 46 -14.90 20.63 6.45
CA ASP A 46 -16.00 21.44 6.97
C ASP A 46 -17.30 20.64 6.83
N PHE A 47 -17.75 20.05 7.93
CA PHE A 47 -18.94 19.19 7.95
C PHE A 47 -20.25 19.95 7.71
N GLU A 48 -20.26 21.27 7.90
CA GLU A 48 -21.44 22.11 7.65
C GLU A 48 -21.60 22.40 6.14
N LYS A 49 -20.48 22.43 5.40
CA LYS A 49 -20.46 22.70 3.97
C LYS A 49 -20.40 21.44 3.11
N THR A 50 -20.07 20.30 3.71
CA THR A 50 -19.94 19.03 2.99
C THR A 50 -21.24 18.25 3.04
N GLU A 51 -21.69 17.74 1.91
CA GLU A 51 -22.89 16.93 1.80
C GLU A 51 -22.84 15.72 2.73
N GLN A 52 -23.92 15.49 3.47
CA GLN A 52 -24.02 14.36 4.41
C GLN A 52 -23.80 13.00 3.75
N GLU A 53 -24.22 12.85 2.49
CA GLU A 53 -24.01 11.62 1.71
C GLU A 53 -22.53 11.34 1.41
N ILE A 54 -21.71 12.39 1.26
CA ILE A 54 -20.26 12.26 1.11
C ILE A 54 -19.64 11.87 2.45
N LEU A 55 -20.01 12.54 3.54
CA LEU A 55 -19.50 12.25 4.88
C LEU A 55 -19.74 10.79 5.29
N LYS A 56 -20.93 10.24 5.02
CA LYS A 56 -21.27 8.83 5.30
C LYS A 56 -20.39 7.84 4.53
N LYS A 57 -19.89 8.21 3.36
CA LYS A 57 -19.04 7.36 2.51
C LYS A 57 -17.56 7.45 2.86
N ILE A 58 -17.14 8.40 3.72
CA ILE A 58 -15.77 8.49 4.23
C ILE A 58 -15.57 7.45 5.31
N THR A 59 -15.28 6.22 4.91
CA THR A 59 -15.05 5.08 5.80
C THR A 59 -13.62 4.59 5.72
N THR A 60 -13.15 3.86 6.73
CA THR A 60 -11.81 3.26 6.71
C THR A 60 -11.61 2.41 5.46
N GLY A 61 -10.56 2.66 4.71
CA GLY A 61 -10.25 1.98 3.46
C GLY A 61 -10.85 2.61 2.21
N ALA A 62 -11.78 3.56 2.32
CA ALA A 62 -12.31 4.29 1.16
C ALA A 62 -11.20 5.06 0.44
N ALA A 63 -11.27 5.09 -0.88
CA ALA A 63 -10.36 5.84 -1.73
C ALA A 63 -10.94 7.23 -2.04
N LEU A 64 -10.17 8.27 -1.76
CA LEU A 64 -10.59 9.65 -1.92
C LEU A 64 -9.67 10.44 -2.85
N ASN A 65 -10.26 11.42 -3.54
CA ASN A 65 -9.56 12.57 -4.10
C ASN A 65 -9.94 13.79 -3.26
N ILE A 66 -8.94 14.41 -2.63
CA ILE A 66 -9.12 15.60 -1.80
C ILE A 66 -8.44 16.78 -2.47
N LYS A 67 -9.19 17.86 -2.69
CA LYS A 67 -8.67 19.14 -3.10
C LYS A 67 -8.81 20.12 -1.95
N GLY A 68 -7.76 20.89 -1.70
CA GLY A 68 -7.76 21.83 -0.59
C GLY A 68 -6.45 22.57 -0.44
N LYS A 69 -6.39 23.44 0.55
CA LYS A 69 -5.23 24.28 0.85
C LYS A 69 -4.39 23.67 1.96
N VAL A 70 -3.08 23.60 1.75
CA VAL A 70 -2.13 23.20 2.80
C VAL A 70 -1.94 24.36 3.76
N VAL A 71 -2.16 24.11 5.05
CA VAL A 71 -2.03 25.10 6.13
C VAL A 71 -1.18 24.54 7.26
N GLU A 72 -0.69 25.43 8.13
CA GLU A 72 -0.08 25.02 9.41
C GLU A 72 -1.13 24.31 10.26
N SER A 73 -0.73 23.20 10.87
CA SER A 73 -1.63 22.46 11.75
C SER A 73 -1.72 23.16 13.12
N GLN A 74 -2.92 23.21 13.66
CA GLN A 74 -3.14 23.66 15.03
C GLN A 74 -2.85 22.56 16.06
N GLY A 75 -2.63 21.33 15.61
CA GLY A 75 -2.37 20.16 16.45
C GLY A 75 -0.88 19.91 16.67
N SER A 76 -0.52 19.34 17.82
CA SER A 76 0.88 19.04 18.19
C SER A 76 1.50 17.84 17.47
N GLN A 77 0.71 17.03 16.77
CA GLN A 77 1.18 15.76 16.18
C GLN A 77 1.70 15.87 14.75
N GLN A 78 1.46 16.97 14.08
CA GLN A 78 1.93 17.24 12.71
C GLN A 78 2.08 18.75 12.48
N SER A 79 2.99 19.13 11.58
CA SER A 79 3.27 20.55 11.28
C SER A 79 2.26 21.18 10.32
N ILE A 80 1.69 20.38 9.43
CA ILE A 80 0.77 20.85 8.38
C ILE A 80 -0.45 19.95 8.26
N GLU A 81 -1.53 20.52 7.74
CA GLU A 81 -2.77 19.82 7.41
C GLU A 81 -3.39 20.41 6.14
N ILE A 82 -4.38 19.73 5.58
CA ILE A 82 -5.12 20.21 4.41
C ILE A 82 -6.52 20.65 4.83
N MET A 83 -6.82 21.91 4.62
CA MET A 83 -8.19 22.41 4.69
C MET A 83 -8.90 22.02 3.40
N VAL A 84 -9.92 21.17 3.53
CA VAL A 84 -10.60 20.55 2.40
C VAL A 84 -11.60 21.51 1.77
N ASP A 85 -11.41 21.79 0.48
CA ASP A 85 -12.38 22.53 -0.32
C ASP A 85 -13.37 21.58 -1.02
N LYS A 86 -12.85 20.42 -1.51
CA LYS A 86 -13.65 19.40 -2.18
C LYS A 86 -13.16 18.00 -1.84
N CYS A 87 -14.08 17.12 -1.49
CA CYS A 87 -13.84 15.69 -1.29
C CYS A 87 -14.68 14.88 -2.28
N GLU A 88 -14.02 13.98 -2.99
CA GLU A 88 -14.64 13.08 -3.97
C GLU A 88 -14.34 11.63 -3.59
N ILE A 89 -15.37 10.79 -3.57
CA ILE A 89 -15.23 9.35 -3.30
C ILE A 89 -14.91 8.64 -4.62
N LEU A 90 -13.69 8.13 -4.75
CA LEU A 90 -13.26 7.34 -5.91
C LEU A 90 -13.63 5.88 -5.78
N GLY A 91 -13.65 5.36 -4.55
CA GLY A 91 -14.05 4.00 -4.24
C GLY A 91 -14.51 3.89 -2.80
N GLY A 92 -15.69 3.35 -2.60
CA GLY A 92 -16.25 3.10 -1.27
C GLY A 92 -15.57 1.90 -0.61
N SER A 93 -15.65 1.85 0.72
CA SER A 93 -15.25 0.71 1.52
C SER A 93 -16.35 0.41 2.54
N ASN A 94 -16.86 -0.81 2.56
CA ASN A 94 -17.82 -1.21 3.58
C ASN A 94 -17.07 -1.49 4.90
N PRO A 95 -17.31 -0.71 5.96
CA PRO A 95 -16.61 -0.87 7.23
C PRO A 95 -16.88 -2.20 7.94
N GLU A 96 -18.00 -2.88 7.63
CA GLU A 96 -18.34 -4.17 8.24
C GLU A 96 -17.48 -5.32 7.70
N VAL A 97 -17.06 -5.24 6.43
CA VAL A 97 -16.30 -6.31 5.77
C VAL A 97 -14.83 -5.94 5.52
N TYR A 98 -14.47 -4.65 5.58
CA TYR A 98 -13.08 -4.25 5.39
C TYR A 98 -12.19 -4.70 6.55
N PRO A 99 -11.19 -5.60 6.33
CA PRO A 99 -10.53 -6.29 7.44
C PRO A 99 -9.52 -5.42 8.18
N ILE A 100 -8.90 -4.43 7.52
CA ILE A 100 -7.84 -3.59 8.11
C ILE A 100 -8.45 -2.40 8.83
N GLN A 101 -9.01 -2.65 10.00
CA GLN A 101 -9.57 -1.61 10.86
C GLN A 101 -8.46 -0.85 11.64
N PRO A 102 -8.72 0.36 12.17
CA PRO A 102 -7.76 1.14 12.94
C PRO A 102 -7.54 0.55 14.35
N LYS A 103 -7.02 -0.68 14.41
CA LYS A 103 -6.67 -1.43 15.61
C LYS A 103 -5.40 -2.25 15.38
N LYS A 104 -4.83 -2.80 16.45
CA LYS A 104 -3.71 -3.73 16.35
C LYS A 104 -4.18 -5.07 15.76
N HIS A 105 -3.45 -5.59 14.78
CA HIS A 105 -3.70 -6.89 14.16
C HIS A 105 -2.55 -7.85 14.45
N SER A 106 -2.86 -9.15 14.60
CA SER A 106 -1.84 -10.20 14.70
C SER A 106 -1.19 -10.45 13.34
N PHE A 107 0.00 -11.05 13.35
CA PHE A 107 0.68 -11.41 12.10
C PHE A 107 -0.05 -12.52 11.34
N GLU A 108 -0.71 -13.45 12.04
CA GLU A 108 -1.54 -14.50 11.45
C GLU A 108 -2.67 -13.89 10.64
N PHE A 109 -3.45 -13.01 11.27
CA PHE A 109 -4.52 -12.26 10.60
C PHE A 109 -4.02 -11.48 9.37
N LEU A 110 -2.84 -10.86 9.47
CA LEU A 110 -2.25 -10.11 8.35
C LEU A 110 -1.71 -11.02 7.23
N ARG A 111 -1.37 -12.29 7.52
CA ARG A 111 -1.05 -13.28 6.47
C ARG A 111 -2.29 -13.73 5.72
N GLU A 112 -3.40 -13.96 6.43
CA GLU A 112 -4.70 -14.29 5.81
C GLU A 112 -5.20 -13.14 4.91
N ASN A 113 -4.94 -11.90 5.30
CA ASN A 113 -5.28 -10.69 4.54
C ASN A 113 -4.07 -10.12 3.77
N ALA A 114 -3.29 -10.99 3.12
CA ALA A 114 -2.00 -10.65 2.52
C ALA A 114 -2.06 -9.49 1.52
N HIS A 115 -3.11 -9.39 0.72
CA HIS A 115 -3.32 -8.34 -0.28
C HIS A 115 -3.56 -6.95 0.31
N LEU A 116 -4.00 -6.85 1.59
CA LEU A 116 -4.25 -5.58 2.27
C LEU A 116 -3.23 -5.26 3.37
N ARG A 117 -2.41 -6.23 3.79
CA ARG A 117 -1.50 -6.05 4.94
C ARG A 117 -0.50 -4.91 4.78
N THR A 118 -0.12 -4.57 3.55
CA THR A 118 0.77 -3.44 3.26
C THR A 118 0.17 -2.08 3.61
N ARG A 119 -1.14 -2.01 3.81
CA ARG A 119 -1.82 -0.82 4.33
C ARG A 119 -1.65 -0.64 5.84
N THR A 120 -1.07 -1.61 6.55
CA THR A 120 -0.67 -1.44 7.95
C THR A 120 0.72 -0.82 8.05
N ASN A 121 0.99 -0.06 9.11
CA ASN A 121 2.30 0.55 9.30
C ASN A 121 3.43 -0.49 9.37
N THR A 122 3.19 -1.61 10.05
CA THR A 122 4.16 -2.70 10.19
C THR A 122 4.58 -3.27 8.82
N PHE A 123 3.62 -3.70 8.00
CA PHE A 123 3.98 -4.28 6.70
C PHE A 123 4.39 -3.25 5.66
N SER A 124 3.91 -2.01 5.77
CA SER A 124 4.45 -0.91 4.96
C SER A 124 5.94 -0.68 5.27
N ALA A 125 6.33 -0.67 6.56
CA ALA A 125 7.73 -0.55 6.97
C ALA A 125 8.56 -1.75 6.49
N VAL A 126 8.09 -2.98 6.68
CA VAL A 126 8.76 -4.20 6.23
C VAL A 126 9.01 -4.19 4.73
N MET A 127 8.01 -3.81 3.92
CA MET A 127 8.17 -3.77 2.46
C MET A 127 9.14 -2.69 2.01
N ARG A 128 9.19 -1.53 2.68
CA ARG A 128 10.19 -0.49 2.42
C ARG A 128 11.60 -0.95 2.73
N ILE A 129 11.80 -1.61 3.89
CA ILE A 129 13.09 -2.18 4.27
C ILE A 129 13.53 -3.23 3.25
N ARG A 130 12.65 -4.17 2.88
CA ARG A 130 12.94 -5.20 1.89
C ARG A 130 13.36 -4.60 0.54
N SER A 131 12.61 -3.60 0.06
CA SER A 131 12.92 -2.93 -1.20
C SER A 131 14.31 -2.28 -1.15
N ASN A 132 14.58 -1.46 -0.13
CA ASN A 132 15.86 -0.78 0.00
C ASN A 132 17.03 -1.76 0.17
N LEU A 133 16.84 -2.83 0.96
CA LEU A 133 17.88 -3.84 1.18
C LEU A 133 18.19 -4.60 -0.11
N SER A 134 17.19 -4.96 -0.91
CA SER A 134 17.38 -5.61 -2.20
C SER A 134 18.25 -4.75 -3.13
N PHE A 135 17.93 -3.47 -3.25
CA PHE A 135 18.74 -2.55 -4.06
C PHE A 135 20.16 -2.34 -3.49
N ALA A 136 20.28 -2.25 -2.16
CA ALA A 136 21.59 -2.09 -1.53
C ALA A 136 22.52 -3.28 -1.80
N ILE A 137 22.00 -4.51 -1.81
CA ILE A 137 22.74 -5.72 -2.16
C ILE A 137 23.23 -5.64 -3.62
N HIS A 138 22.32 -5.33 -4.54
CA HIS A 138 22.69 -5.18 -5.96
C HIS A 138 23.72 -4.07 -6.17
N GLU A 139 23.57 -2.94 -5.49
CA GLU A 139 24.51 -1.82 -5.57
C GLU A 139 25.90 -2.21 -5.04
N TYR A 140 25.96 -2.91 -3.91
CA TYR A 140 27.19 -3.41 -3.32
C TYR A 140 27.98 -4.27 -4.31
N PHE A 141 27.35 -5.30 -4.89
CA PHE A 141 28.01 -6.16 -5.85
C PHE A 141 28.42 -5.42 -7.13
N LYS A 142 27.56 -4.54 -7.64
CA LYS A 142 27.89 -3.71 -8.81
C LYS A 142 29.10 -2.82 -8.57
N LYS A 143 29.20 -2.18 -7.39
CA LYS A 143 30.36 -1.33 -7.02
C LYS A 143 31.65 -2.12 -6.90
N ASN A 144 31.57 -3.41 -6.59
CA ASN A 144 32.72 -4.31 -6.50
C ASN A 144 33.04 -5.04 -7.83
N GLY A 145 32.47 -4.61 -8.95
CA GLY A 145 32.79 -5.13 -10.28
C GLY A 145 32.03 -6.39 -10.69
N PHE A 146 31.05 -6.84 -9.94
CA PHE A 146 30.23 -7.99 -10.29
C PHE A 146 29.12 -7.61 -11.27
N TYR A 147 28.81 -8.52 -12.17
CA TYR A 147 27.65 -8.42 -13.06
C TYR A 147 26.45 -9.16 -12.47
N TYR A 148 25.27 -8.54 -12.55
CA TYR A 148 24.02 -9.22 -12.29
C TYR A 148 23.58 -10.01 -13.52
N VAL A 149 23.59 -11.35 -13.43
CA VAL A 149 23.14 -12.24 -14.47
C VAL A 149 21.81 -12.85 -14.05
N HIS A 150 20.76 -12.56 -14.81
CA HIS A 150 19.45 -13.15 -14.60
C HIS A 150 19.41 -14.57 -15.19
N THR A 151 19.71 -15.57 -14.37
CA THR A 151 19.65 -16.97 -14.77
C THR A 151 18.22 -17.51 -14.79
N PRO A 152 17.89 -18.52 -15.65
CA PRO A 152 16.58 -19.15 -15.62
C PRO A 152 16.27 -19.80 -14.28
N ILE A 153 15.04 -19.59 -13.78
CA ILE A 153 14.53 -20.22 -12.54
C ILE A 153 14.15 -21.69 -12.83
N ILE A 154 13.59 -21.94 -14.03
CA ILE A 154 13.20 -23.29 -14.48
C ILE A 154 14.36 -23.85 -15.28
N THR A 155 14.91 -24.95 -14.83
CA THR A 155 16.06 -25.62 -15.43
C THR A 155 15.92 -27.13 -15.31
N ALA A 156 16.50 -27.87 -16.25
CA ALA A 156 16.62 -29.32 -16.20
C ALA A 156 17.93 -29.78 -15.53
N SER A 157 18.78 -28.85 -15.12
CA SER A 157 20.08 -29.12 -14.50
C SER A 157 20.02 -28.94 -13.02
N ASP A 158 20.39 -29.94 -12.24
CA ASP A 158 20.67 -29.82 -10.82
C ASP A 158 22.12 -29.30 -10.65
N ALA A 159 22.29 -28.23 -9.89
CA ALA A 159 23.57 -27.54 -9.76
C ALA A 159 24.59 -28.34 -8.92
N GLU A 160 24.14 -29.13 -7.94
CA GLU A 160 25.01 -29.83 -6.98
C GLU A 160 24.79 -31.34 -6.92
N GLY A 161 23.82 -31.86 -7.64
CA GLY A 161 23.48 -33.30 -7.63
C GLY A 161 22.88 -33.82 -6.34
N ALA A 162 22.45 -32.91 -5.43
CA ALA A 162 22.08 -33.27 -4.06
C ALA A 162 20.58 -33.03 -3.77
N GLY A 163 19.79 -32.53 -4.71
CA GLY A 163 18.41 -32.14 -4.47
C GLY A 163 17.40 -32.83 -5.37
N GLU A 164 16.18 -32.99 -4.87
CA GLU A 164 15.03 -33.36 -5.68
C GLU A 164 14.53 -32.13 -6.46
N GLN A 165 14.31 -32.32 -7.76
CA GLN A 165 13.74 -31.27 -8.61
C GLN A 165 12.21 -31.30 -8.58
N PHE A 166 11.59 -30.12 -8.50
CA PHE A 166 10.16 -30.00 -8.69
C PHE A 166 9.80 -30.16 -10.16
N ARG A 167 8.80 -30.98 -10.45
CA ARG A 167 8.26 -31.09 -11.80
C ARG A 167 7.36 -29.89 -12.10
N VAL A 168 7.67 -29.15 -13.13
CA VAL A 168 6.80 -28.10 -13.69
C VAL A 168 6.10 -28.70 -14.92
N SER A 169 4.76 -28.76 -14.92
CA SER A 169 3.97 -29.31 -16.00
C SER A 169 2.70 -28.52 -16.22
N THR A 170 2.28 -28.38 -17.47
CA THR A 170 0.94 -27.86 -17.84
C THR A 170 -0.08 -28.98 -18.03
N LEU A 171 0.34 -30.24 -17.86
CA LEU A 171 -0.55 -31.41 -17.99
C LEU A 171 -1.38 -31.59 -16.71
N ASP A 172 -2.65 -31.93 -16.88
CA ASP A 172 -3.46 -32.44 -15.78
C ASP A 172 -2.94 -33.81 -15.36
N MET A 173 -2.26 -33.88 -14.23
CA MET A 173 -1.67 -35.11 -13.73
C MET A 173 -2.71 -36.16 -13.29
N LYS A 174 -3.96 -35.78 -13.10
CA LYS A 174 -5.07 -36.70 -12.77
C LYS A 174 -5.68 -37.32 -14.04
N ASN A 175 -5.67 -36.57 -15.16
CA ASN A 175 -6.19 -36.96 -16.44
C ASN A 175 -5.18 -36.62 -17.54
N PRO A 176 -4.01 -37.27 -17.60
CA PRO A 176 -3.00 -36.99 -18.63
C PRO A 176 -3.57 -37.39 -20.02
N PRO A 177 -3.29 -36.58 -21.04
CA PRO A 177 -3.65 -36.99 -22.40
C PRO A 177 -2.92 -38.27 -22.75
N LEU A 178 -3.67 -39.28 -23.15
CA LEU A 178 -3.13 -40.57 -23.56
C LEU A 178 -2.72 -40.54 -25.06
N ASN A 179 -1.68 -41.26 -25.40
CA ASN A 179 -1.32 -41.49 -26.80
C ASN A 179 -2.33 -42.43 -27.47
N ASN A 180 -2.19 -42.67 -28.79
CA ASN A 180 -3.08 -43.54 -29.56
C ASN A 180 -3.08 -45.01 -29.10
N TYR A 181 -2.22 -45.39 -28.17
CA TYR A 181 -2.11 -46.73 -27.57
C TYR A 181 -2.64 -46.79 -26.13
N GLY A 182 -3.22 -45.68 -25.62
CA GLY A 182 -3.74 -45.61 -24.26
C GLY A 182 -2.69 -45.52 -23.15
N GLN A 183 -1.46 -45.08 -23.49
CA GLN A 183 -0.32 -44.92 -22.57
C GLN A 183 -0.07 -43.45 -22.27
#